data_7351b8e11c8c924fe6678d5599403ce4
#
_entry.id   7351b8e11c8c924fe6678d5599403ce4
#
_cell.length_a   1.000
_cell.length_b   1.000
_cell.length_c   1.000
_cell.angle_alpha   90.00
_cell.angle_beta   90.00
_cell.angle_gamma   90.00
#
_symmetry.space_group_name_H-M   'P 1'
#
loop_
_entity.id
_entity.type
_entity.pdbx_description
1 polymer ?
#
loop_
_entity_poly.entity_id
_entity_poly.type
_entity_poly.pdbx_seq_one_letter_code
_entity_poly.pdbx_strand_id
1 'polypeptide(L)'
;KIELLSDLTISASLSLFNNGKFLSDEVVQLYAVSPGSKVKKPLRQLVAFQRVKDVLPGETRQVSFRFAVEELRFYDVVRRRLLVEEGTYTFYAGSHSLDVQVNQELPIPGDNLLSRTWGARIPADHYDTCTNVELIEGLFGYSAARPLVPDSPATMRYHDFSPTNAAQQIRMFLKSEKGCSIRVMLNGKEAAAWSGETKTYGGGSFFAPDPPEKLSRQKAIFVEMVLPIHF
;
A
#
# COMPACT_ATOMS: atom_id res chain seq x y z
N LYS A 1 8.04 2.00 -27.45
CA LYS A 1 6.64 2.46 -27.53
C LYS A 1 5.80 1.63 -26.58
N ILE A 2 4.90 2.24 -25.82
CA ILE A 2 3.87 1.55 -25.05
C ILE A 2 2.50 2.18 -25.33
N GLU A 3 1.45 1.37 -25.40
CA GLU A 3 0.09 1.81 -25.69
C GLU A 3 -0.95 0.89 -25.05
N LEU A 4 -2.11 1.47 -24.73
CA LEU A 4 -3.30 0.75 -24.27
C LEU A 4 -4.21 0.49 -25.45
N LEU A 5 -4.57 -0.77 -25.66
CA LEU A 5 -5.50 -1.20 -26.70
C LEU A 5 -6.93 -1.18 -26.16
N SER A 6 -7.90 -1.18 -27.10
CA SER A 6 -9.34 -1.09 -26.77
C SER A 6 -9.89 -2.24 -25.94
N ASP A 7 -9.19 -3.39 -25.90
CA ASP A 7 -9.53 -4.57 -25.13
C ASP A 7 -8.88 -4.59 -23.72
N LEU A 8 -8.40 -3.44 -23.23
CA LEU A 8 -7.65 -3.30 -21.98
C LEU A 8 -6.36 -4.14 -21.93
N THR A 9 -5.76 -4.40 -23.09
CA THR A 9 -4.42 -4.98 -23.23
C THR A 9 -3.38 -3.87 -23.35
N ILE A 10 -2.31 -3.97 -22.61
CA ILE A 10 -1.13 -3.12 -22.78
C ILE A 10 -0.19 -3.79 -23.75
N SER A 11 0.19 -3.06 -24.80
CA SER A 11 1.17 -3.47 -25.81
C SER A 11 2.41 -2.61 -25.67
N ALA A 12 3.58 -3.24 -25.48
CA ALA A 12 4.86 -2.54 -25.41
C ALA A 12 5.84 -3.12 -26.41
N SER A 13 6.59 -2.26 -27.09
CA SER A 13 7.66 -2.66 -28.01
C SER A 13 8.90 -1.80 -27.82
N LEU A 14 10.06 -2.43 -27.87
CA LEU A 14 11.37 -1.79 -27.77
C LEU A 14 12.42 -2.50 -28.62
N SER A 15 13.55 -1.83 -28.87
CA SER A 15 14.69 -2.41 -29.56
C SER A 15 15.77 -2.73 -28.53
N LEU A 16 16.27 -3.97 -28.56
CA LEU A 16 17.44 -4.43 -27.83
C LEU A 16 18.64 -4.40 -28.80
N PHE A 17 19.71 -3.72 -28.40
CA PHE A 17 20.94 -3.63 -29.19
C PHE A 17 22.14 -4.21 -28.41
N ASN A 18 22.86 -5.15 -29.01
CA ASN A 18 24.09 -5.66 -28.42
C ASN A 18 25.28 -4.77 -28.83
N ASN A 19 25.69 -3.89 -27.92
CA ASN A 19 26.88 -3.04 -28.11
C ASN A 19 28.18 -3.70 -27.62
N GLY A 20 28.11 -4.95 -27.16
CA GLY A 20 29.26 -5.74 -26.71
C GLY A 20 30.07 -6.35 -27.86
N LYS A 21 31.10 -7.10 -27.50
CA LYS A 21 32.00 -7.78 -28.46
C LYS A 21 31.69 -9.27 -28.62
N PHE A 22 30.74 -9.79 -27.84
CA PHE A 22 30.44 -11.22 -27.79
C PHE A 22 28.94 -11.47 -28.02
N LEU A 23 28.66 -12.66 -28.56
CA LEU A 23 27.32 -13.22 -28.57
C LEU A 23 26.78 -13.27 -27.14
N SER A 24 25.57 -12.79 -26.90
CA SER A 24 25.01 -12.71 -25.57
C SER A 24 23.50 -12.97 -25.56
N ASP A 25 23.04 -13.51 -24.47
CA ASP A 25 21.62 -13.53 -24.11
C ASP A 25 21.28 -12.33 -23.23
N GLU A 26 20.07 -11.81 -23.32
CA GLU A 26 19.57 -10.77 -22.45
C GLU A 26 18.15 -11.10 -21.95
N VAL A 27 17.85 -10.75 -20.70
CA VAL A 27 16.48 -10.83 -20.15
C VAL A 27 15.93 -9.42 -20.02
N VAL A 28 15.18 -9.03 -21.02
CA VAL A 28 14.49 -7.74 -21.01
C VAL A 28 13.31 -7.80 -20.05
N GLN A 29 13.27 -6.89 -19.09
CA GLN A 29 12.24 -6.82 -18.04
C GLN A 29 11.46 -5.50 -18.18
N LEU A 30 10.14 -5.59 -18.04
CA LEU A 30 9.24 -4.44 -18.06
C LEU A 30 8.63 -4.26 -16.67
N TYR A 31 8.76 -3.06 -16.13
CA TYR A 31 8.28 -2.67 -14.82
C TYR A 31 7.24 -1.58 -14.93
N ALA A 32 6.25 -1.61 -14.04
CA ALA A 32 5.26 -0.56 -13.87
C ALA A 32 5.47 0.14 -12.53
N VAL A 33 5.36 1.46 -12.54
CA VAL A 33 5.24 2.31 -11.35
C VAL A 33 3.84 2.91 -11.36
N SER A 34 3.09 2.66 -10.30
CA SER A 34 1.75 3.21 -10.17
C SER A 34 1.79 4.73 -9.98
N PRO A 35 0.70 5.44 -10.30
CA PRO A 35 0.58 6.87 -10.04
C PRO A 35 0.79 7.17 -8.56
N GLY A 36 0.99 8.43 -8.21
CA GLY A 36 1.16 8.89 -6.81
C GLY A 36 -0.02 8.46 -5.95
N SER A 37 0.05 7.22 -5.47
CA SER A 37 -1.03 6.53 -4.78
C SER A 37 -1.04 6.86 -3.29
N LYS A 38 -2.24 6.91 -2.70
CA LYS A 38 -2.44 6.96 -1.25
C LYS A 38 -2.09 5.64 -0.56
N VAL A 39 -2.02 4.55 -1.32
CA VAL A 39 -1.66 3.22 -0.85
C VAL A 39 -0.20 2.94 -1.13
N LYS A 40 0.52 2.44 -0.12
CA LYS A 40 1.92 2.04 -0.28
C LYS A 40 2.00 0.79 -1.17
N LYS A 41 2.62 0.94 -2.32
CA LYS A 41 2.87 -0.13 -3.30
C LYS A 41 4.37 -0.35 -3.49
N PRO A 42 4.78 -1.46 -4.12
CA PRO A 42 6.17 -1.64 -4.54
C PRO A 42 6.65 -0.45 -5.39
N LEU A 43 7.91 -0.06 -5.23
CA LEU A 43 8.51 1.02 -6.03
C LEU A 43 8.43 0.74 -7.53
N ARG A 44 8.55 -0.52 -7.91
CA ARG A 44 8.42 -1.03 -9.29
C ARG A 44 7.85 -2.44 -9.25
N GLN A 45 6.82 -2.68 -10.01
CA GLN A 45 6.21 -3.99 -10.18
C GLN A 45 6.68 -4.58 -11.51
N LEU A 46 7.28 -5.77 -11.50
CA LEU A 46 7.59 -6.51 -12.73
C LEU A 46 6.26 -6.98 -13.35
N VAL A 47 6.00 -6.55 -14.59
CA VAL A 47 4.73 -6.86 -15.30
C VAL A 47 4.94 -7.76 -16.50
N ALA A 48 6.14 -7.78 -17.07
CA ALA A 48 6.49 -8.70 -18.15
C ALA A 48 8.02 -8.88 -18.23
N PHE A 49 8.45 -10.00 -18.79
CA PHE A 49 9.86 -10.24 -19.14
C PHE A 49 9.98 -11.16 -20.34
N GLN A 50 11.07 -11.05 -21.06
CA GLN A 50 11.38 -11.91 -22.19
C GLN A 50 12.90 -12.15 -22.27
N ARG A 51 13.30 -13.41 -22.38
CA ARG A 51 14.68 -13.77 -22.70
C ARG A 51 14.87 -13.72 -24.21
N VAL A 52 15.82 -12.92 -24.67
CA VAL A 52 16.28 -12.83 -26.04
C VAL A 52 17.61 -13.53 -26.11
N LYS A 53 17.69 -14.62 -26.89
CA LYS A 53 18.90 -15.46 -27.02
C LYS A 53 19.70 -15.09 -28.22
N ASP A 54 21.00 -15.39 -28.15
CA ASP A 54 21.91 -15.40 -29.28
C ASP A 54 21.93 -14.07 -30.07
N VAL A 55 22.02 -12.93 -29.35
CA VAL A 55 22.12 -11.60 -29.94
C VAL A 55 23.58 -11.37 -30.33
N LEU A 56 23.84 -11.24 -31.63
CA LEU A 56 25.19 -11.01 -32.16
C LEU A 56 25.70 -9.59 -31.84
N PRO A 57 27.04 -9.38 -31.74
CA PRO A 57 27.59 -8.03 -31.64
C PRO A 57 27.11 -7.13 -32.78
N GLY A 58 26.62 -5.93 -32.44
CA GLY A 58 26.07 -4.97 -33.39
C GLY A 58 24.64 -5.29 -33.88
N GLU A 59 24.04 -6.37 -33.41
CA GLU A 59 22.67 -6.74 -33.79
C GLU A 59 21.63 -6.00 -32.97
N THR A 60 20.53 -5.66 -33.64
CA THR A 60 19.31 -5.11 -33.00
C THR A 60 18.18 -6.12 -33.13
N ARG A 61 17.55 -6.46 -32.01
CA ARG A 61 16.34 -7.31 -31.92
C ARG A 61 15.16 -6.51 -31.45
N GLN A 62 13.99 -6.75 -32.04
CA GLN A 62 12.72 -6.22 -31.56
C GLN A 62 12.16 -7.10 -30.44
N VAL A 63 11.77 -6.49 -29.32
CA VAL A 63 11.16 -7.14 -28.17
C VAL A 63 9.78 -6.57 -27.98
N SER A 64 8.79 -7.44 -27.83
CA SER A 64 7.39 -7.02 -27.67
C SER A 64 6.73 -7.73 -26.50
N PHE A 65 5.96 -7.00 -25.73
CA PHE A 65 5.18 -7.51 -24.62
C PHE A 65 3.69 -7.25 -24.86
N ARG A 66 2.85 -8.15 -24.38
CA ARG A 66 1.40 -7.95 -24.29
C ARG A 66 0.92 -8.54 -22.97
N PHE A 67 0.20 -7.75 -22.22
CA PHE A 67 -0.37 -8.16 -20.93
C PHE A 67 -1.65 -7.35 -20.63
N ALA A 68 -2.51 -7.92 -19.82
CA ALA A 68 -3.76 -7.27 -19.46
C ALA A 68 -3.56 -6.16 -18.43
N VAL A 69 -4.41 -5.14 -18.44
CA VAL A 69 -4.41 -4.07 -17.41
C VAL A 69 -4.58 -4.68 -16.02
N GLU A 70 -5.29 -5.81 -15.88
CA GLU A 70 -5.49 -6.53 -14.64
C GLU A 70 -4.18 -6.99 -13.95
N GLU A 71 -3.08 -7.11 -14.67
CA GLU A 71 -1.76 -7.41 -14.08
C GLU A 71 -1.23 -6.28 -13.17
N LEU A 72 -1.81 -5.08 -13.28
CA LEU A 72 -1.49 -3.92 -12.44
C LEU A 72 -2.31 -3.89 -11.13
N ARG A 73 -3.19 -4.87 -10.91
CA ARG A 73 -4.07 -4.89 -9.74
C ARG A 73 -3.31 -5.12 -8.44
N PHE A 74 -3.85 -4.55 -7.40
CA PHE A 74 -3.44 -4.77 -6.01
C PHE A 74 -4.67 -5.00 -5.14
N TYR A 75 -4.48 -5.53 -3.95
CA TYR A 75 -5.57 -5.71 -3.00
C TYR A 75 -5.83 -4.41 -2.24
N ASP A 76 -7.03 -3.83 -2.44
CA ASP A 76 -7.47 -2.67 -1.68
C ASP A 76 -8.16 -3.12 -0.38
N VAL A 77 -7.54 -2.86 0.75
CA VAL A 77 -8.05 -3.23 2.08
C VAL A 77 -9.35 -2.50 2.44
N VAL A 78 -9.60 -1.33 1.88
CA VAL A 78 -10.83 -0.54 2.12
C VAL A 78 -12.01 -1.19 1.41
N ARG A 79 -11.84 -1.57 0.14
CA ARG A 79 -12.88 -2.22 -0.66
C ARG A 79 -12.90 -3.74 -0.56
N ARG A 80 -11.87 -4.33 0.06
CA ARG A 80 -11.70 -5.79 0.22
C ARG A 80 -11.75 -6.55 -1.10
N ARG A 81 -11.13 -6.01 -2.14
CA ARG A 81 -11.02 -6.64 -3.45
C ARG A 81 -9.75 -6.24 -4.19
N LEU A 82 -9.38 -7.05 -5.17
CA LEU A 82 -8.36 -6.66 -6.14
C LEU A 82 -8.93 -5.58 -7.07
N LEU A 83 -8.14 -4.55 -7.33
CA LEU A 83 -8.49 -3.48 -8.27
C LEU A 83 -7.24 -2.88 -8.92
N VAL A 84 -7.43 -2.23 -10.05
CA VAL A 84 -6.44 -1.36 -10.70
C VAL A 84 -6.77 0.08 -10.34
N GLU A 85 -5.79 0.83 -9.84
CA GLU A 85 -5.99 2.25 -9.56
C GLU A 85 -5.95 3.05 -10.85
N GLU A 86 -6.94 3.93 -11.05
CA GLU A 86 -6.92 4.87 -12.16
C GLU A 86 -5.76 5.85 -12.04
N GLY A 87 -5.08 6.14 -13.14
CA GLY A 87 -4.05 7.17 -13.19
C GLY A 87 -2.97 6.93 -14.21
N THR A 88 -1.98 7.82 -14.24
CA THR A 88 -0.84 7.72 -15.14
C THR A 88 0.24 6.83 -14.54
N TYR A 89 0.48 5.70 -15.16
CA TYR A 89 1.56 4.78 -14.81
C TYR A 89 2.81 5.10 -15.63
N THR A 90 3.98 4.97 -14.99
CA THR A 90 5.25 5.02 -15.70
C THR A 90 5.78 3.60 -15.88
N PHE A 91 6.01 3.21 -17.11
CA PHE A 91 6.60 1.92 -17.46
C PHE A 91 8.08 2.08 -17.75
N TYR A 92 8.87 1.14 -17.23
CA TYR A 92 10.32 1.12 -17.37
C TYR A 92 10.77 -0.20 -17.96
N ALA A 93 11.70 -0.16 -18.91
CA ALA A 93 12.34 -1.37 -19.43
C ALA A 93 13.85 -1.35 -19.16
N GLY A 94 14.39 -2.52 -18.81
CA GLY A 94 15.81 -2.70 -18.51
C GLY A 94 16.16 -4.15 -18.19
N SER A 95 17.39 -4.39 -17.74
CA SER A 95 17.90 -5.71 -17.36
C SER A 95 17.45 -6.12 -15.94
N HIS A 96 17.24 -5.15 -15.06
CA HIS A 96 16.72 -5.35 -13.70
C HIS A 96 16.09 -4.07 -13.15
N SER A 97 15.46 -4.14 -11.98
CA SER A 97 14.66 -3.04 -11.41
C SER A 97 15.43 -1.74 -11.12
N LEU A 98 16.76 -1.79 -10.99
CA LEU A 98 17.60 -0.60 -10.76
C LEU A 98 18.30 -0.12 -12.04
N ASP A 99 18.43 -0.98 -13.05
CA ASP A 99 18.99 -0.64 -14.35
C ASP A 99 17.87 -0.50 -15.38
N VAL A 100 17.29 0.69 -15.45
CA VAL A 100 16.23 1.03 -16.38
C VAL A 100 16.75 1.97 -17.45
N GLN A 101 16.64 1.55 -18.70
CA GLN A 101 17.23 2.23 -19.86
C GLN A 101 16.21 3.17 -20.54
N VAL A 102 14.95 2.80 -20.54
CA VAL A 102 13.87 3.56 -21.19
C VAL A 102 12.63 3.59 -20.32
N ASN A 103 11.87 4.67 -20.43
CA ASN A 103 10.57 4.78 -19.77
C ASN A 103 9.56 5.49 -20.68
N GLN A 104 8.29 5.26 -20.40
CA GLN A 104 7.17 5.94 -21.02
C GLN A 104 5.97 5.94 -20.07
N GLU A 105 5.22 7.04 -20.04
CA GLU A 105 3.99 7.18 -19.30
C GLU A 105 2.79 6.72 -20.14
N LEU A 106 1.80 6.13 -19.44
CA LEU A 106 0.55 5.67 -20.04
C LEU A 106 -0.61 5.87 -19.05
N PRO A 107 -1.67 6.59 -19.44
CA PRO A 107 -2.90 6.65 -18.67
C PRO A 107 -3.58 5.27 -18.65
N ILE A 108 -3.91 4.78 -17.47
CA ILE A 108 -4.58 3.49 -17.26
C ILE A 108 -5.94 3.76 -16.63
N PRO A 109 -7.03 3.24 -17.19
CA PRO A 109 -8.35 3.30 -16.58
C PRO A 109 -8.43 2.35 -15.39
N GLY A 110 -9.20 2.70 -14.39
CA GLY A 110 -9.33 1.87 -13.19
C GLY A 110 -10.28 2.46 -12.18
N ASP A 111 -10.10 2.04 -10.95
CA ASP A 111 -10.86 2.53 -9.81
C ASP A 111 -10.21 3.78 -9.22
N ASN A 112 -11.02 4.80 -8.94
CA ASN A 112 -10.60 5.90 -8.10
C ASN A 112 -10.58 5.44 -6.64
N LEU A 113 -9.46 5.63 -5.94
CA LEU A 113 -9.33 5.20 -4.55
C LEU A 113 -10.17 6.08 -3.63
N LEU A 114 -11.18 5.49 -3.01
CA LEU A 114 -12.04 6.18 -2.05
C LEU A 114 -11.36 6.28 -0.70
N SER A 115 -11.60 7.40 -0.04
CA SER A 115 -11.21 7.58 1.36
C SER A 115 -11.98 6.64 2.29
N ARG A 116 -11.37 6.28 3.42
CA ARG A 116 -12.05 5.55 4.49
C ARG A 116 -13.16 6.41 5.08
N THR A 117 -14.29 5.79 5.41
CA THR A 117 -15.40 6.49 6.05
C THR A 117 -15.34 6.34 7.56
N TRP A 118 -15.67 7.40 8.28
CA TRP A 118 -15.88 7.35 9.71
C TRP A 118 -17.12 6.52 10.05
N GLY A 119 -17.09 5.87 11.22
CA GLY A 119 -18.19 5.01 11.68
C GLY A 119 -18.11 3.57 11.17
N ALA A 120 -17.27 3.26 10.21
CA ALA A 120 -17.02 1.90 9.78
C ALA A 120 -16.07 1.17 10.75
N ARG A 121 -16.31 -0.12 10.97
CA ARG A 121 -15.35 -0.98 11.68
C ARG A 121 -14.16 -1.26 10.78
N ILE A 122 -12.97 -0.98 11.26
CA ILE A 122 -11.71 -1.24 10.55
C ILE A 122 -11.02 -2.43 11.24
N PRO A 123 -10.84 -3.56 10.55
CA PRO A 123 -10.05 -4.67 11.07
C PRO A 123 -8.59 -4.26 11.32
N ALA A 124 -7.95 -4.92 12.30
CA ALA A 124 -6.57 -4.59 12.67
C ALA A 124 -5.57 -4.78 11.53
N ASP A 125 -5.79 -5.76 10.66
CA ASP A 125 -4.96 -6.06 9.49
C ASP A 125 -5.15 -5.09 8.30
N HIS A 126 -6.08 -4.15 8.38
CA HIS A 126 -6.31 -3.14 7.34
C HIS A 126 -5.50 -1.84 7.53
N TYR A 127 -4.38 -1.91 8.22
CA TYR A 127 -3.45 -0.78 8.32
C TYR A 127 -2.73 -0.52 6.98
N ASP A 128 -2.30 0.70 6.79
CA ASP A 128 -1.51 1.09 5.60
C ASP A 128 -0.01 0.94 5.87
N THR A 129 0.45 1.25 7.09
CA THR A 129 1.83 1.03 7.55
C THR A 129 1.85 0.65 9.02
N CYS A 130 2.87 -0.11 9.41
CA CYS A 130 3.09 -0.48 10.80
C CYS A 130 4.58 -0.49 11.14
N THR A 131 4.86 -0.44 12.45
CA THR A 131 6.21 -0.64 13.01
C THR A 131 6.08 -1.49 14.24
N ASN A 132 6.92 -2.52 14.36
CA ASN A 132 6.94 -3.45 15.48
C ASN A 132 5.59 -4.13 15.74
N VAL A 133 4.88 -4.55 14.69
CA VAL A 133 3.56 -5.18 14.79
C VAL A 133 3.61 -6.58 14.19
N GLU A 134 3.07 -7.54 14.89
CA GLU A 134 2.74 -8.88 14.43
C GLU A 134 1.23 -9.06 14.39
N LEU A 135 0.73 -9.61 13.28
CA LEU A 135 -0.66 -10.02 13.17
C LEU A 135 -0.82 -11.44 13.70
N ILE A 136 -1.84 -11.63 14.52
CA ILE A 136 -2.19 -12.93 15.10
C ILE A 136 -3.66 -13.23 14.86
N GLU A 137 -4.04 -14.49 15.00
CA GLU A 137 -5.46 -14.85 15.00
C GLU A 137 -6.13 -14.29 16.25
N GLY A 138 -7.16 -13.49 16.04
CA GLY A 138 -7.98 -12.91 17.07
C GLY A 138 -9.24 -13.73 17.33
N LEU A 139 -10.17 -13.19 18.12
CA LEU A 139 -11.45 -13.82 18.37
C LEU A 139 -12.36 -13.78 17.15
N PHE A 140 -13.16 -14.83 16.97
CA PHE A 140 -14.18 -14.94 15.93
C PHE A 140 -13.66 -14.83 14.49
N GLY A 141 -12.41 -15.26 14.24
CA GLY A 141 -11.82 -15.24 12.91
C GLY A 141 -11.39 -13.82 12.44
N TYR A 142 -11.32 -12.85 13.35
CA TYR A 142 -10.74 -11.55 13.04
C TYR A 142 -9.25 -11.54 13.34
N SER A 143 -8.49 -10.80 12.55
CA SER A 143 -7.09 -10.53 12.85
C SER A 143 -6.96 -9.62 14.08
N ALA A 144 -5.98 -9.90 14.90
CA ALA A 144 -5.54 -9.03 15.99
C ALA A 144 -4.09 -8.62 15.76
N ALA A 145 -3.68 -7.54 16.40
CA ALA A 145 -2.31 -7.03 16.31
C ALA A 145 -1.68 -6.98 17.71
N ARG A 146 -0.41 -7.36 17.79
CA ARG A 146 0.40 -7.23 19.00
C ARG A 146 1.79 -6.71 18.66
N PRO A 147 2.55 -6.17 19.61
CA PRO A 147 3.98 -5.91 19.39
C PRO A 147 4.74 -7.18 19.02
N LEU A 148 5.55 -7.10 17.97
CA LEU A 148 6.48 -8.15 17.57
C LEU A 148 7.59 -8.30 18.61
N VAL A 149 8.13 -7.19 19.12
CA VAL A 149 9.07 -7.14 20.22
C VAL A 149 8.33 -6.67 21.46
N PRO A 150 8.16 -7.53 22.48
CA PRO A 150 7.52 -7.17 23.74
C PRO A 150 8.18 -5.94 24.39
N ASP A 151 7.42 -5.18 25.15
CA ASP A 151 7.88 -3.99 25.90
C ASP A 151 8.44 -2.86 25.01
N SER A 152 8.31 -2.98 23.72
CA SER A 152 8.68 -1.93 22.75
C SER A 152 7.45 -1.32 22.10
N PRO A 153 7.45 0.00 21.83
CA PRO A 153 6.34 0.65 21.17
C PRO A 153 6.03 0.01 19.82
N ALA A 154 4.74 -0.24 19.57
CA ALA A 154 4.25 -0.67 18.27
C ALA A 154 3.30 0.37 17.71
N THR A 155 3.34 0.60 16.42
CA THR A 155 2.49 1.59 15.74
C THR A 155 1.77 0.98 14.56
N MET A 156 0.51 1.39 14.37
CA MET A 156 -0.28 1.09 13.19
C MET A 156 -0.86 2.40 12.65
N ARG A 157 -0.72 2.62 11.35
CA ARG A 157 -1.23 3.82 10.70
C ARG A 157 -2.30 3.47 9.70
N TYR A 158 -3.37 4.23 9.76
CA TYR A 158 -4.49 4.16 8.84
C TYR A 158 -4.63 5.54 8.19
N HIS A 159 -4.48 5.58 6.87
CA HIS A 159 -4.51 6.82 6.09
C HIS A 159 -5.87 7.06 5.45
N ASP A 160 -6.01 8.24 4.90
CA ASP A 160 -7.07 8.61 3.96
C ASP A 160 -8.49 8.46 4.51
N PHE A 161 -8.73 9.06 5.66
CA PHE A 161 -10.09 9.22 6.14
C PHE A 161 -10.74 10.44 5.52
N SER A 162 -12.00 10.29 5.08
CA SER A 162 -12.81 11.45 4.68
C SER A 162 -13.02 12.39 5.86
N PRO A 163 -12.76 13.69 5.72
CA PRO A 163 -13.06 14.64 6.76
C PRO A 163 -14.56 14.62 7.05
N THR A 164 -14.92 14.49 8.32
CA THR A 164 -16.30 14.56 8.79
C THR A 164 -16.35 15.27 10.13
N ASN A 165 -17.38 16.06 10.35
CA ASN A 165 -17.61 16.72 11.63
C ASN A 165 -18.25 15.80 12.69
N ALA A 166 -18.52 14.54 12.34
CA ALA A 166 -19.34 13.63 13.15
C ALA A 166 -18.55 12.63 14.00
N ALA A 167 -17.23 12.50 13.85
CA ALA A 167 -16.45 11.51 14.60
C ALA A 167 -16.08 12.06 15.99
N GLN A 168 -16.89 11.73 16.99
CA GLN A 168 -16.66 12.11 18.38
C GLN A 168 -16.12 10.96 19.24
N GLN A 169 -16.01 9.74 18.68
CA GLN A 169 -15.64 8.57 19.46
C GLN A 169 -14.84 7.57 18.64
N ILE A 170 -13.74 7.08 19.22
CA ILE A 170 -12.98 5.94 18.70
C ILE A 170 -13.18 4.78 19.68
N ARG A 171 -13.59 3.62 19.17
CA ARG A 171 -13.74 2.39 19.94
C ARG A 171 -12.69 1.38 19.51
N MET A 172 -11.98 0.80 20.48
CA MET A 172 -11.02 -0.27 20.25
C MET A 172 -11.33 -1.46 21.14
N PHE A 173 -11.10 -2.67 20.63
CA PHE A 173 -11.20 -3.89 21.41
C PHE A 173 -9.78 -4.32 21.77
N LEU A 174 -9.52 -4.43 23.07
CA LEU A 174 -8.18 -4.67 23.62
C LEU A 174 -8.20 -5.86 24.55
N LYS A 175 -7.07 -6.56 24.62
CA LYS A 175 -6.78 -7.51 25.69
C LYS A 175 -5.37 -7.25 26.19
N SER A 176 -5.21 -7.04 27.50
CA SER A 176 -3.92 -6.92 28.15
C SER A 176 -4.04 -7.38 29.60
N GLU A 177 -3.33 -8.42 29.98
CA GLU A 177 -3.38 -9.01 31.33
C GLU A 177 -2.50 -8.28 32.34
N LYS A 178 -1.45 -7.61 31.85
CA LYS A 178 -0.48 -6.88 32.71
C LYS A 178 -0.59 -5.36 32.62
N GLY A 179 -1.58 -4.89 31.91
CA GLY A 179 -1.74 -3.48 31.59
C GLY A 179 -1.06 -3.07 30.28
N CYS A 180 -1.63 -2.07 29.66
CA CYS A 180 -1.04 -1.43 28.48
C CYS A 180 -1.43 0.05 28.43
N SER A 181 -0.72 0.83 27.65
CA SER A 181 -1.12 2.18 27.32
C SER A 181 -1.25 2.32 25.81
N ILE A 182 -2.28 3.04 25.38
CA ILE A 182 -2.55 3.28 23.96
C ILE A 182 -2.71 4.78 23.77
N ARG A 183 -2.06 5.29 22.74
CA ARG A 183 -2.24 6.67 22.29
C ARG A 183 -2.80 6.66 20.87
N VAL A 184 -3.81 7.45 20.65
CA VAL A 184 -4.39 7.69 19.33
C VAL A 184 -3.92 9.03 18.83
N MET A 185 -3.24 9.01 17.69
CA MET A 185 -2.69 10.21 17.06
C MET A 185 -3.52 10.53 15.81
N LEU A 186 -3.98 11.77 15.68
CA LEU A 186 -4.63 12.28 14.49
C LEU A 186 -3.72 13.35 13.86
N ASN A 187 -3.28 13.13 12.64
CA ASN A 187 -2.36 14.03 11.94
C ASN A 187 -1.12 14.43 12.78
N GLY A 188 -0.54 13.44 13.49
CA GLY A 188 0.64 13.64 14.34
C GLY A 188 0.38 14.33 15.69
N LYS A 189 -0.88 14.58 16.04
CA LYS A 189 -1.26 15.14 17.36
C LYS A 189 -2.01 14.09 18.18
N GLU A 190 -1.69 13.99 19.46
CA GLU A 190 -2.42 13.11 20.36
C GLU A 190 -3.87 13.57 20.49
N ALA A 191 -4.79 12.68 20.13
CA ALA A 191 -6.23 12.92 20.20
C ALA A 191 -6.87 12.22 21.40
N ALA A 192 -6.32 11.08 21.82
CA ALA A 192 -6.77 10.34 22.98
C ALA A 192 -5.65 9.44 23.52
N ALA A 193 -5.68 9.15 24.81
CA ALA A 193 -4.84 8.17 25.45
C ALA A 193 -5.65 7.32 26.43
N TRP A 194 -5.24 6.07 26.58
CA TRP A 194 -5.81 5.15 27.54
C TRP A 194 -4.68 4.32 28.18
N SER A 195 -4.82 4.00 29.45
CA SER A 195 -3.92 3.04 30.12
C SER A 195 -4.73 2.22 31.12
N GLY A 196 -4.43 0.94 31.22
CA GLY A 196 -5.11 0.04 32.15
C GLY A 196 -4.89 -1.43 31.84
N GLU A 197 -5.57 -2.28 32.60
CA GLU A 197 -5.62 -3.72 32.44
C GLU A 197 -7.00 -4.14 31.96
N THR A 198 -7.04 -5.13 31.05
CA THR A 198 -8.30 -5.79 30.67
C THR A 198 -8.12 -7.29 30.78
N LYS A 199 -8.83 -7.92 31.72
CA LYS A 199 -8.79 -9.40 31.90
C LYS A 199 -9.58 -10.15 30.81
N THR A 200 -10.42 -9.46 30.10
CA THR A 200 -11.24 -9.97 28.99
C THR A 200 -11.15 -8.98 27.84
N TYR A 201 -11.51 -9.41 26.60
CA TYR A 201 -11.65 -8.47 25.50
C TYR A 201 -12.70 -7.42 25.87
N GLY A 202 -12.25 -6.31 26.41
CA GLY A 202 -13.06 -5.16 26.79
C GLY A 202 -13.06 -4.13 25.67
N GLY A 203 -14.23 -3.55 25.38
CA GLY A 203 -14.31 -2.37 24.52
C GLY A 203 -13.90 -1.14 25.31
N GLY A 204 -12.77 -0.52 24.98
CA GLY A 204 -12.43 0.84 25.40
C GLY A 204 -13.16 1.85 24.52
N SER A 205 -13.94 2.76 25.12
CA SER A 205 -14.47 3.92 24.39
C SER A 205 -13.60 5.13 24.71
N PHE A 206 -13.03 5.72 23.67
CA PHE A 206 -12.25 6.94 23.81
C PHE A 206 -13.09 8.10 23.30
N PHE A 207 -13.30 9.09 24.16
CA PHE A 207 -13.84 10.36 23.73
C PHE A 207 -12.66 11.18 23.20
N ALA A 208 -12.65 11.47 21.92
CA ALA A 208 -11.83 12.55 21.44
C ALA A 208 -12.40 13.85 22.07
N PRO A 209 -11.59 14.68 22.76
CA PRO A 209 -12.01 16.02 23.08
C PRO A 209 -12.45 16.68 21.77
N ASP A 210 -13.41 17.60 21.84
CA ASP A 210 -14.01 18.28 20.69
C ASP A 210 -13.02 18.42 19.51
N PRO A 211 -13.39 17.95 18.31
CA PRO A 211 -12.47 18.04 17.19
C PRO A 211 -12.06 19.51 17.07
N PRO A 212 -10.76 19.83 17.10
CA PRO A 212 -10.37 21.22 17.00
C PRO A 212 -11.00 21.75 15.71
N GLU A 213 -11.69 22.88 15.77
CA GLU A 213 -12.42 23.53 14.65
C GLU A 213 -11.63 23.62 13.33
N LYS A 214 -10.32 23.41 13.40
CA LYS A 214 -9.41 23.43 12.26
C LYS A 214 -9.28 22.08 11.51
N LEU A 215 -9.75 20.96 12.03
CA LEU A 215 -9.67 19.64 11.33
C LEU A 215 -10.64 19.54 10.16
N SER A 216 -11.72 20.30 10.14
CA SER A 216 -12.73 20.29 9.07
C SER A 216 -12.21 20.76 7.70
N ARG A 217 -11.01 21.34 7.63
CA ARG A 217 -10.39 21.86 6.39
C ARG A 217 -9.16 21.10 5.92
N GLN A 218 -8.74 20.04 6.60
CA GLN A 218 -7.56 19.26 6.18
C GLN A 218 -7.98 18.13 5.24
N LYS A 219 -7.33 18.06 4.08
CA LYS A 219 -7.63 17.11 2.99
C LYS A 219 -7.27 15.64 3.28
N ALA A 220 -6.54 15.34 4.34
CA ALA A 220 -6.17 13.99 4.72
C ALA A 220 -6.12 13.85 6.25
N ILE A 221 -6.79 12.86 6.77
CA ILE A 221 -6.71 12.48 8.19
C ILE A 221 -6.08 11.08 8.24
N PHE A 222 -5.03 10.93 9.04
CA PHE A 222 -4.48 9.62 9.37
C PHE A 222 -4.56 9.37 10.87
N VAL A 223 -4.86 8.13 11.21
CA VAL A 223 -4.91 7.64 12.59
C VAL A 223 -3.67 6.81 12.81
N GLU A 224 -2.89 7.16 13.81
CA GLU A 224 -1.76 6.38 14.29
C GLU A 224 -2.06 5.89 15.69
N MET A 225 -2.00 4.57 15.88
CA MET A 225 -2.09 3.96 17.21
C MET A 225 -0.70 3.58 17.67
N VAL A 226 -0.27 4.11 18.80
CA VAL A 226 0.99 3.74 19.45
C VAL A 226 0.64 2.81 20.60
N LEU A 227 1.11 1.58 20.50
CA LEU A 227 0.86 0.52 21.50
C LEU A 227 2.15 0.22 22.24
N PRO A 228 2.41 0.74 23.44
CA PRO A 228 3.30 0.07 24.36
C PRO A 228 2.50 -1.00 25.10
N ILE A 229 2.87 -2.25 24.97
CA ILE A 229 2.18 -3.35 25.63
C ILE A 229 3.20 -4.07 26.52
N HIS A 230 2.93 -4.10 27.82
CA HIS A 230 3.51 -5.09 28.71
C HIS A 230 2.57 -6.31 28.70
N PHE A 231 3.08 -7.45 28.28
CA PHE A 231 2.42 -8.74 28.41
C PHE A 231 2.82 -9.42 29.73
#